data_1ce183a6344d9d2fbcccae4288c84177
#
_entry.id   1ce183a6344d9d2fbcccae4288c84177
#
_cell.length_a   1.000
_cell.length_b   1.000
_cell.length_c   1.000
_cell.angle_alpha   90.00
_cell.angle_beta   90.00
_cell.angle_gamma   90.00
#
_symmetry.space_group_name_H-M   'P 1'
#
loop_
_entity.id
_entity.type
_entity.pdbx_description
1 polymer ?
#
loop_
_entity_poly.entity_id
_entity_poly.type
_entity_poly.pdbx_seq_one_letter_code
_entity_poly.pdbx_strand_id
1 'polypeptide(L)'
;SALAKLTLTVSISSTNRPTLITLPRNTQFTTSIDSVSYTFQTREVYSATPDANGLYTFKTSDGSSEIPVYEGTEKTKTFFVGETSDAQIYVVPDITMDTTTIRVRVFDTAVSSTFDTYTNINTASRITSNSTHYQIKEVPNGYYEIIFGDGTSTGKAPSARNKIIIDSLS
;
A
#
# COMPACT_ATOMS: atom_id res chain seq x y z
N SER A 1 -8.83 7.49 7.28
CA SER A 1 -8.99 8.30 6.06
C SER A 1 -10.37 8.10 5.43
N ALA A 2 -10.88 9.12 4.73
CA ALA A 2 -12.11 8.98 3.98
C ALA A 2 -11.87 8.21 2.67
N LEU A 3 -12.92 7.52 2.20
CA LEU A 3 -12.94 6.78 0.93
C LEU A 3 -13.91 7.48 -0.03
N ALA A 4 -13.45 7.78 -1.24
CA ALA A 4 -14.28 8.20 -2.35
C ALA A 4 -14.13 7.22 -3.52
N LYS A 5 -15.07 7.25 -4.45
CA LYS A 5 -15.03 6.47 -5.68
C LYS A 5 -15.13 7.40 -6.88
N LEU A 6 -14.24 7.21 -7.84
CA LEU A 6 -14.17 8.02 -9.05
C LEU A 6 -14.32 7.15 -10.29
N THR A 7 -15.07 7.64 -11.28
CA THR A 7 -15.04 7.09 -12.62
C THR A 7 -14.08 7.93 -13.47
N LEU A 8 -13.02 7.29 -13.96
CA LEU A 8 -11.92 7.95 -14.67
C LEU A 8 -11.86 7.45 -16.11
N THR A 9 -11.94 8.39 -17.05
CA THR A 9 -11.88 8.11 -18.48
C THR A 9 -10.86 9.01 -19.16
N VAL A 10 -10.23 8.49 -20.22
CA VAL A 10 -9.37 9.26 -21.13
C VAL A 10 -9.83 9.02 -22.56
N SER A 11 -10.02 10.07 -23.32
CA SER A 11 -10.43 10.00 -24.74
C SER A 11 -9.26 10.40 -25.63
N ILE A 12 -8.86 9.50 -26.54
CA ILE A 12 -7.82 9.76 -27.54
C ILE A 12 -8.41 9.46 -28.92
N SER A 13 -8.69 10.52 -29.68
CA SER A 13 -9.33 10.41 -31.00
C SER A 13 -8.37 10.02 -32.12
N SER A 14 -7.04 10.09 -31.89
CA SER A 14 -6.03 9.71 -32.89
C SER A 14 -6.13 8.21 -33.23
N THR A 15 -5.89 7.86 -34.49
CA THR A 15 -5.79 6.45 -34.93
C THR A 15 -4.51 5.78 -34.41
N ASN A 16 -3.46 6.57 -34.15
CA ASN A 16 -2.22 6.09 -33.54
C ASN A 16 -2.23 6.32 -32.03
N ARG A 17 -3.06 5.55 -31.34
CA ARG A 17 -3.27 5.64 -29.90
C ARG A 17 -2.62 4.45 -29.15
N PRO A 18 -2.22 4.62 -27.88
CA PRO A 18 -1.69 3.53 -27.07
C PRO A 18 -2.70 2.38 -26.96
N THR A 19 -2.20 1.15 -26.97
CA THR A 19 -3.03 -0.05 -26.71
C THR A 19 -3.36 -0.20 -25.23
N LEU A 20 -2.58 0.42 -24.36
CA LEU A 20 -2.74 0.40 -22.91
C LEU A 20 -2.29 1.72 -22.32
N ILE A 21 -3.04 2.26 -21.39
CA ILE A 21 -2.63 3.37 -20.52
C ILE A 21 -2.73 2.94 -19.05
N THR A 22 -1.92 3.53 -18.21
CA THR A 22 -1.80 3.14 -16.80
C THR A 22 -2.00 4.35 -15.91
N LEU A 23 -2.82 4.19 -14.87
CA LEU A 23 -2.97 5.13 -13.77
C LEU A 23 -2.09 4.62 -12.62
N PRO A 24 -0.99 5.30 -12.27
CA PRO A 24 -0.09 4.85 -11.22
C PRO A 24 -0.73 4.83 -9.83
N ARG A 25 -0.18 4.01 -8.94
CA ARG A 25 -0.40 4.13 -7.50
C ARG A 25 0.02 5.52 -7.03
N ASN A 26 -0.67 6.05 -6.03
CA ASN A 26 -0.46 7.39 -5.46
C ASN A 26 -0.75 8.54 -6.44
N THR A 27 -1.52 8.30 -7.50
CA THR A 27 -2.07 9.39 -8.31
C THR A 27 -3.03 10.21 -7.46
N GLN A 28 -2.75 11.50 -7.35
CA GLN A 28 -3.48 12.41 -6.47
C GLN A 28 -4.62 13.12 -7.19
N PHE A 29 -5.71 13.28 -6.46
CA PHE A 29 -6.89 14.06 -6.84
C PHE A 29 -7.20 15.03 -5.72
N THR A 30 -7.41 16.28 -6.04
CA THR A 30 -7.73 17.33 -5.05
C THR A 30 -9.13 17.84 -5.26
N THR A 31 -9.81 18.17 -4.16
CA THR A 31 -11.09 18.86 -4.16
C THR A 31 -11.12 19.86 -3.03
N SER A 32 -12.05 20.82 -3.09
CA SER A 32 -12.29 21.79 -2.02
C SER A 32 -13.76 21.79 -1.64
N ILE A 33 -14.04 21.71 -0.35
CA ILE A 33 -15.37 21.81 0.24
C ILE A 33 -15.30 22.89 1.32
N ASP A 34 -16.14 23.88 1.25
CA ASP A 34 -16.19 25.02 2.20
C ASP A 34 -14.81 25.68 2.44
N SER A 35 -14.04 25.87 1.36
CA SER A 35 -12.67 26.41 1.37
C SER A 35 -11.62 25.54 2.05
N VAL A 36 -11.94 24.30 2.39
CA VAL A 36 -11.00 23.30 2.88
C VAL A 36 -10.60 22.39 1.73
N SER A 37 -9.29 22.25 1.49
CA SER A 37 -8.76 21.37 0.45
C SER A 37 -8.57 19.96 0.98
N TYR A 38 -9.01 18.99 0.21
CA TYR A 38 -8.84 17.56 0.47
C TYR A 38 -8.04 16.94 -0.65
N THR A 39 -7.10 16.08 -0.28
CA THR A 39 -6.30 15.30 -1.23
C THR A 39 -6.64 13.82 -1.08
N PHE A 40 -7.03 13.21 -2.19
CA PHE A 40 -7.28 11.78 -2.30
C PHE A 40 -6.23 11.16 -3.22
N GLN A 41 -5.93 9.88 -3.05
CA GLN A 41 -5.00 9.18 -3.93
C GLN A 41 -5.37 7.73 -4.14
N THR A 42 -4.94 7.18 -5.30
CA THR A 42 -5.03 5.76 -5.59
C THR A 42 -4.07 4.96 -4.71
N ARG A 43 -4.47 3.74 -4.30
CA ARG A 43 -3.61 2.82 -3.55
C ARG A 43 -3.06 1.69 -4.43
N GLU A 44 -3.57 1.57 -5.65
CA GLU A 44 -3.18 0.53 -6.59
C GLU A 44 -2.91 1.13 -7.97
N VAL A 45 -2.36 0.32 -8.85
CA VAL A 45 -2.16 0.64 -10.27
C VAL A 45 -3.39 0.15 -11.03
N TYR A 46 -3.96 1.00 -11.87
CA TYR A 46 -5.07 0.65 -12.76
C TYR A 46 -4.64 0.81 -14.21
N SER A 47 -5.17 -0.05 -15.08
CA SER A 47 -4.89 0.00 -16.51
C SER A 47 -6.18 0.05 -17.29
N ALA A 48 -6.13 0.65 -18.48
CA ALA A 48 -7.25 0.71 -19.41
C ALA A 48 -6.80 0.51 -20.84
N THR A 49 -7.64 -0.18 -21.61
CA THR A 49 -7.52 -0.32 -23.07
C THR A 49 -8.61 0.52 -23.74
N PRO A 50 -8.40 1.02 -24.98
CA PRO A 50 -9.39 1.83 -25.66
C PRO A 50 -10.55 0.98 -26.20
N ASP A 51 -11.74 1.55 -26.21
CA ASP A 51 -12.83 1.05 -27.02
C ASP A 51 -12.66 1.45 -28.50
N ALA A 52 -13.65 1.11 -29.35
CA ALA A 52 -13.63 1.42 -30.77
C ALA A 52 -13.52 2.94 -31.06
N ASN A 53 -14.00 3.78 -30.15
CA ASN A 53 -14.00 5.24 -30.27
C ASN A 53 -12.77 5.91 -29.62
N GLY A 54 -11.86 5.11 -29.02
CA GLY A 54 -10.68 5.63 -28.34
C GLY A 54 -10.94 6.10 -26.93
N LEU A 55 -12.00 5.64 -26.29
CA LEU A 55 -12.29 5.89 -24.89
C LEU A 55 -11.67 4.81 -24.01
N TYR A 56 -10.84 5.22 -23.09
CA TYR A 56 -10.24 4.37 -22.06
C TYR A 56 -11.01 4.57 -20.75
N THR A 57 -11.52 3.51 -20.18
CA THR A 57 -12.18 3.54 -18.88
C THR A 57 -11.38 2.70 -17.89
N PHE A 58 -10.83 3.32 -16.85
CA PHE A 58 -10.13 2.58 -15.82
C PHE A 58 -11.08 1.73 -15.01
N LYS A 59 -10.65 0.50 -14.69
CA LYS A 59 -11.44 -0.47 -13.94
C LYS A 59 -10.62 -1.13 -12.85
N THR A 60 -11.29 -1.52 -11.79
CA THR A 60 -10.77 -2.41 -10.76
C THR A 60 -10.65 -3.84 -11.29
N SER A 61 -9.96 -4.73 -10.58
CA SER A 61 -9.77 -6.13 -10.97
C SER A 61 -11.06 -6.94 -11.09
N ASP A 62 -12.13 -6.52 -10.40
CA ASP A 62 -13.47 -7.09 -10.49
C ASP A 62 -14.32 -6.51 -11.65
N GLY A 63 -13.75 -5.59 -12.42
CA GLY A 63 -14.38 -4.97 -13.58
C GLY A 63 -15.24 -3.73 -13.29
N SER A 64 -15.29 -3.27 -12.03
CA SER A 64 -15.98 -2.03 -11.68
C SER A 64 -15.24 -0.81 -12.26
N SER A 65 -15.99 0.17 -12.79
CA SER A 65 -15.47 1.47 -13.22
C SER A 65 -15.36 2.48 -12.08
N GLU A 66 -15.76 2.12 -10.87
CA GLU A 66 -15.62 2.93 -9.67
C GLU A 66 -14.26 2.68 -9.02
N ILE A 67 -13.28 3.54 -9.32
CA ILE A 67 -11.93 3.47 -8.75
C ILE A 67 -11.93 4.04 -7.33
N PRO A 68 -11.54 3.25 -6.31
CA PRO A 68 -11.44 3.76 -4.95
C PRO A 68 -10.23 4.69 -4.79
N VAL A 69 -10.45 5.84 -4.18
CA VAL A 69 -9.41 6.79 -3.80
C VAL A 69 -9.57 7.14 -2.31
N TYR A 70 -8.45 7.26 -1.63
CA TYR A 70 -8.39 7.42 -0.18
C TYR A 70 -7.83 8.78 0.18
N GLU A 71 -8.48 9.46 1.10
CA GLU A 71 -7.99 10.73 1.65
C GLU A 71 -6.68 10.52 2.39
N GLY A 72 -5.78 11.49 2.26
CA GLY A 72 -4.49 11.54 2.94
C GLY A 72 -3.31 11.59 1.98
N THR A 73 -2.13 11.72 2.56
CA THR A 73 -0.84 11.65 1.85
C THR A 73 -0.06 10.43 2.30
N GLU A 74 0.58 9.76 1.36
CA GLU A 74 1.41 8.61 1.70
C GLU A 74 2.65 9.05 2.46
N LYS A 75 2.87 8.41 3.59
CA LYS A 75 4.11 8.48 4.36
C LYS A 75 4.81 7.13 4.32
N THR A 76 6.12 7.17 4.17
CA THR A 76 6.97 5.99 4.09
C THR A 76 7.96 5.97 5.24
N LYS A 77 8.06 4.84 5.92
CA LYS A 77 9.09 4.57 6.92
C LYS A 77 9.94 3.39 6.48
N THR A 78 11.27 3.57 6.51
CA THR A 78 12.23 2.53 6.11
C THR A 78 13.05 2.10 7.32
N PHE A 79 13.21 0.78 7.47
CA PHE A 79 14.08 0.17 8.47
C PHE A 79 15.05 -0.80 7.78
N PHE A 80 16.21 -0.99 8.39
CA PHE A 80 17.19 -2.00 7.99
C PHE A 80 17.35 -3.00 9.14
N VAL A 81 17.21 -4.27 8.81
CA VAL A 81 17.34 -5.35 9.80
C VAL A 81 18.81 -5.56 10.08
N GLY A 82 19.19 -5.39 11.35
CA GLY A 82 20.54 -5.65 11.84
C GLY A 82 20.80 -7.13 12.09
N GLU A 83 21.77 -7.43 12.94
CA GLU A 83 21.96 -8.80 13.45
C GLU A 83 20.68 -9.22 14.17
N THR A 84 20.12 -10.33 13.74
CA THR A 84 18.83 -10.77 14.27
C THR A 84 19.00 -11.46 15.60
N SER A 85 18.35 -10.93 16.61
CA SER A 85 17.94 -11.62 17.80
C SER A 85 16.42 -11.71 17.81
N ASP A 86 15.84 -12.37 18.74
CA ASP A 86 14.50 -12.90 18.88
C ASP A 86 13.32 -12.10 18.26
N ALA A 87 12.85 -11.03 18.81
CA ALA A 87 11.64 -10.38 18.32
C ALA A 87 11.94 -9.22 17.36
N GLN A 88 11.40 -9.27 16.15
CA GLN A 88 11.49 -8.20 15.16
C GLN A 88 10.33 -7.21 15.36
N ILE A 89 10.60 -6.12 16.07
CA ILE A 89 9.62 -5.07 16.40
C ILE A 89 10.12 -3.73 15.87
N TYR A 90 9.27 -3.04 15.11
CA TYR A 90 9.60 -1.76 14.48
C TYR A 90 8.55 -0.72 14.84
N VAL A 91 8.97 0.38 15.42
CA VAL A 91 8.08 1.48 15.84
C VAL A 91 7.92 2.47 14.69
N VAL A 92 6.70 2.76 14.31
CA VAL A 92 6.35 3.83 13.38
C VAL A 92 5.88 5.04 14.19
N PRO A 93 6.68 6.12 14.28
CA PRO A 93 6.38 7.27 15.11
C PRO A 93 5.45 8.26 14.38
N ASP A 94 4.27 7.80 14.00
CA ASP A 94 3.26 8.62 13.34
C ASP A 94 1.91 8.42 14.03
N ILE A 95 1.50 9.42 14.79
CA ILE A 95 0.21 9.41 15.52
C ILE A 95 -1.01 9.60 14.59
N THR A 96 -0.77 10.02 13.35
CA THR A 96 -1.82 10.27 12.35
C THR A 96 -1.97 9.11 11.38
N MET A 97 -1.20 8.04 11.55
CA MET A 97 -1.18 6.90 10.67
C MET A 97 -2.54 6.20 10.59
N ASP A 98 -3.11 6.10 9.39
CA ASP A 98 -4.27 5.26 9.16
C ASP A 98 -3.85 3.78 9.03
N THR A 99 -4.08 3.03 10.10
CA THR A 99 -3.69 1.61 10.19
C THR A 99 -4.39 0.71 9.17
N THR A 100 -5.50 1.15 8.59
CA THR A 100 -6.23 0.39 7.55
C THR A 100 -5.56 0.49 6.17
N THR A 101 -4.67 1.47 5.99
CA THR A 101 -3.98 1.73 4.72
C THR A 101 -2.55 1.21 4.69
N ILE A 102 -2.09 0.56 5.76
CA ILE A 102 -0.71 0.09 5.88
C ILE A 102 -0.37 -0.93 4.78
N ARG A 103 0.80 -0.72 4.19
CA ARG A 103 1.46 -1.69 3.32
C ARG A 103 2.85 -1.97 3.85
N VAL A 104 3.15 -3.22 4.14
CA VAL A 104 4.45 -3.67 4.64
C VAL A 104 5.15 -4.51 3.58
N ARG A 105 6.35 -4.10 3.19
CA ARG A 105 7.20 -4.80 2.22
C ARG A 105 8.56 -5.09 2.83
N VAL A 106 9.01 -6.33 2.71
CA VAL A 106 10.33 -6.76 3.18
C VAL A 106 11.17 -7.14 1.97
N PHE A 107 12.21 -6.38 1.71
CA PHE A 107 13.13 -6.56 0.59
C PHE A 107 14.31 -7.41 1.01
N ASP A 108 14.82 -8.25 0.11
CA ASP A 108 15.93 -9.17 0.38
C ASP A 108 17.21 -8.46 0.84
N THR A 109 17.47 -7.27 0.29
CA THR A 109 18.61 -6.41 0.66
C THR A 109 18.25 -4.94 0.54
N ALA A 110 19.14 -4.07 1.00
CA ALA A 110 18.98 -2.61 0.90
C ALA A 110 18.76 -2.11 -0.54
N VAL A 111 19.36 -2.79 -1.52
CA VAL A 111 19.34 -2.39 -2.95
C VAL A 111 18.46 -3.29 -3.82
N SER A 112 17.88 -4.35 -3.25
CA SER A 112 17.00 -5.26 -3.97
C SER A 112 15.71 -4.58 -4.40
N SER A 113 15.21 -4.95 -5.59
CA SER A 113 13.83 -4.66 -6.04
C SER A 113 12.85 -5.79 -5.71
N THR A 114 13.36 -6.97 -5.33
CA THR A 114 12.56 -8.12 -4.92
C THR A 114 12.12 -7.97 -3.47
N PHE A 115 10.85 -8.22 -3.20
CA PHE A 115 10.28 -8.12 -1.85
C PHE A 115 9.13 -9.09 -1.64
N ASP A 116 8.92 -9.47 -0.39
CA ASP A 116 7.70 -10.10 0.09
C ASP A 116 6.74 -9.01 0.61
N THR A 117 5.45 -9.14 0.30
CA THR A 117 4.41 -8.33 0.94
C THR A 117 3.90 -9.06 2.18
N TYR A 118 3.89 -8.36 3.30
CA TYR A 118 3.36 -8.86 4.57
C TYR A 118 1.97 -8.30 4.80
N THR A 119 1.06 -9.12 5.30
CA THR A 119 -0.34 -8.76 5.59
C THR A 119 -0.62 -8.82 7.09
N ASN A 120 -1.66 -8.12 7.54
CA ASN A 120 -2.05 -8.16 8.95
C ASN A 120 -2.47 -9.58 9.34
N ILE A 121 -1.94 -10.08 10.43
CA ILE A 121 -2.19 -11.45 10.94
C ILE A 121 -3.68 -11.74 11.16
N ASN A 122 -4.47 -10.70 11.47
CA ASN A 122 -5.92 -10.82 11.66
C ASN A 122 -6.67 -11.25 10.38
N THR A 123 -6.03 -11.15 9.22
CA THR A 123 -6.57 -11.60 7.93
C THR A 123 -6.19 -13.04 7.58
N ALA A 124 -5.35 -13.68 8.41
CA ALA A 124 -4.82 -15.01 8.15
C ALA A 124 -5.82 -16.09 8.58
N SER A 125 -6.07 -17.05 7.69
CA SER A 125 -6.84 -18.27 8.01
C SER A 125 -5.96 -19.36 8.64
N ARG A 126 -4.66 -19.34 8.35
CA ARG A 126 -3.65 -20.28 8.87
C ARG A 126 -2.29 -19.61 8.91
N ILE A 127 -1.53 -19.86 9.96
CA ILE A 127 -0.18 -19.34 10.14
C ILE A 127 0.81 -20.53 10.17
N THR A 128 1.89 -20.40 9.41
CA THR A 128 3.04 -21.32 9.38
C THR A 128 4.33 -20.50 9.52
N SER A 129 5.46 -21.16 9.72
CA SER A 129 6.78 -20.50 9.77
C SER A 129 7.10 -19.61 8.56
N ASN A 130 6.50 -19.91 7.39
CA ASN A 130 6.74 -19.19 6.14
C ASN A 130 5.67 -18.15 5.82
N SER A 131 4.64 -18.00 6.65
CA SER A 131 3.56 -17.06 6.42
C SER A 131 4.06 -15.62 6.60
N THR A 132 3.83 -14.77 5.60
CA THR A 132 4.24 -13.36 5.59
C THR A 132 3.18 -12.48 6.24
N HIS A 133 3.17 -12.46 7.58
CA HIS A 133 2.23 -11.69 8.39
C HIS A 133 2.95 -10.78 9.37
N TYR A 134 2.28 -9.68 9.72
CA TYR A 134 2.68 -8.80 10.81
C TYR A 134 1.50 -8.60 11.77
N GLN A 135 1.81 -8.28 13.01
CA GLN A 135 0.87 -7.70 13.96
C GLN A 135 1.09 -6.20 14.04
N ILE A 136 0.02 -5.46 14.30
CA ILE A 136 0.09 -4.05 14.64
C ILE A 136 -0.42 -3.83 16.05
N LYS A 137 0.31 -3.05 16.84
CA LYS A 137 -0.04 -2.71 18.21
C LYS A 137 0.15 -1.22 18.44
N GLU A 138 -0.84 -0.57 18.99
CA GLU A 138 -0.69 0.78 19.49
C GLU A 138 0.10 0.78 20.81
N VAL A 139 1.03 1.71 20.94
CA VAL A 139 1.86 1.88 22.13
C VAL A 139 1.60 3.25 22.77
N PRO A 140 2.01 3.45 24.05
CA PRO A 140 1.93 4.76 24.67
C PRO A 140 2.54 5.84 23.78
N ASN A 141 1.94 7.02 23.71
CA ASN A 141 2.22 8.14 22.82
C ASN A 141 1.49 8.09 21.46
N GLY A 142 0.61 7.10 21.21
CA GLY A 142 -0.13 6.97 19.96
C GLY A 142 0.71 6.52 18.77
N TYR A 143 1.88 5.93 19.01
CA TYR A 143 2.70 5.30 17.98
C TYR A 143 2.24 3.86 17.75
N TYR A 144 2.72 3.25 16.68
CA TYR A 144 2.40 1.88 16.33
C TYR A 144 3.64 1.03 16.22
N GLU A 145 3.57 -0.16 16.80
CA GLU A 145 4.57 -1.22 16.62
C GLU A 145 4.10 -2.18 15.53
N ILE A 146 4.98 -2.45 14.57
CA ILE A 146 4.84 -3.54 13.61
C ILE A 146 5.71 -4.69 14.09
N ILE A 147 5.08 -5.82 14.38
CA ILE A 147 5.71 -7.00 14.98
C ILE A 147 5.64 -8.13 13.95
N PHE A 148 6.79 -8.66 13.58
CA PHE A 148 6.90 -9.78 12.65
C PHE A 148 6.88 -11.13 13.39
N GLY A 149 6.76 -12.21 12.65
CA GLY A 149 6.80 -13.56 13.19
C GLY A 149 8.17 -13.96 13.72
N ASP A 150 8.20 -15.10 14.41
CA ASP A 150 9.40 -15.69 15.04
C ASP A 150 10.19 -16.63 14.09
N GLY A 151 9.70 -16.83 12.87
CA GLY A 151 10.28 -17.76 11.90
C GLY A 151 9.99 -19.24 12.19
N THR A 152 9.23 -19.53 13.23
CA THR A 152 8.88 -20.91 13.65
C THR A 152 7.38 -21.15 13.71
N SER A 153 6.67 -20.44 14.55
CA SER A 153 5.24 -20.68 14.83
C SER A 153 4.32 -19.52 14.48
N THR A 154 4.84 -18.27 14.50
CA THR A 154 4.03 -17.07 14.35
C THR A 154 4.23 -16.34 13.01
N GLY A 155 4.89 -16.98 12.06
CA GLY A 155 5.14 -16.44 10.72
C GLY A 155 6.62 -16.20 10.42
N LYS A 156 6.89 -15.79 9.18
CA LYS A 156 8.24 -15.52 8.69
C LYS A 156 8.82 -14.27 9.36
N ALA A 157 10.02 -14.42 9.94
CA ALA A 157 10.79 -13.29 10.45
C ALA A 157 11.64 -12.65 9.34
N PRO A 158 11.77 -11.31 9.29
CA PRO A 158 12.80 -10.66 8.48
C PRO A 158 14.20 -11.11 8.90
N SER A 159 15.09 -11.28 7.93
CA SER A 159 16.47 -11.69 8.13
C SER A 159 17.43 -10.51 8.16
N ALA A 160 18.63 -10.70 8.72
CA ALA A 160 19.69 -9.69 8.68
C ALA A 160 19.91 -9.17 7.25
N ARG A 161 20.14 -7.87 7.12
CA ARG A 161 20.29 -7.12 5.86
C ARG A 161 19.01 -6.90 5.05
N ASN A 162 17.87 -7.43 5.46
CA ASN A 162 16.60 -7.04 4.84
C ASN A 162 16.35 -5.54 5.01
N LYS A 163 15.64 -4.96 4.04
CA LYS A 163 15.07 -3.62 4.13
C LYS A 163 13.56 -3.74 4.29
N ILE A 164 13.01 -3.11 5.29
CA ILE A 164 11.56 -3.06 5.53
C ILE A 164 11.07 -1.67 5.15
N ILE A 165 10.05 -1.62 4.31
CA ILE A 165 9.36 -0.38 3.96
C ILE A 165 7.91 -0.50 4.41
N ILE A 166 7.48 0.47 5.22
CA ILE A 166 6.12 0.61 5.72
C ILE A 166 5.54 1.89 5.14
N ASP A 167 4.53 1.74 4.29
CA ASP A 167 3.77 2.85 3.71
C ASP A 167 2.40 2.93 4.36
N SER A 168 1.93 4.12 4.66
CA SER A 168 0.58 4.38 5.18
C SER A 168 0.09 5.75 4.72
N LEU A 169 -1.21 5.98 4.81
CA LEU A 169 -1.78 7.32 4.70
C LEU A 169 -1.85 7.99 6.07
N SER A 170 -1.72 9.31 6.05
CA SER A 170 -1.96 10.16 7.22
C SER A 170 -2.37 11.57 6.78
#